data_b374572678cfdd75ced1132d5805fc96
#
_entry.id   b374572678cfdd75ced1132d5805fc96
#
_cell.length_a   1.000
_cell.length_b   1.000
_cell.length_c   1.000
_cell.angle_alpha   90.00
_cell.angle_beta   90.00
_cell.angle_gamma   90.00
#
_symmetry.space_group_name_H-M   'P 1'
#
loop_
_entity.id
_entity.type
_entity.pdbx_description
1 polymer ?
#
loop_
_entity_poly.entity_id
_entity_poly.type
_entity_poly.pdbx_seq_one_letter_code
_entity_poly.pdbx_strand_id
1 'polypeptide(L)'
;MNKKLMAVAVAGVLTAPAAFAQSSNVQLYGRANLGIDQYKATGSSVVGADRSSRVRVFDNSSRVGLRGTEELGGGLKAIFQIESGVNIDNGSNIGQGGQANVSSGFWAGRDSYAGLQGNWGRVTFGRQSIFWANGLNGQHAANYVNTEIPWANGTGLGRMGSTIARVSNTVAYTSPTFAGINGTLSYSPNFQESVQSIGASVDSDGQIWGITLRGTWGQFYGQYDYGSAEGNTSLVGATSLQRKVTGHKLGASWGYMPGARVGGTYVMIRDDLNPTVSTTVNQKAKQNGWYLFWEHTFGQFQVMAEYGQTDDLDDCGVAPILSCASSASKGYMVGGRYFLSKRTWVYLTYNQISNEANQFSDYFGAAITSTSGAPTPYGADPKIFALGLFHTF
;
A
#
# COMPACT_ATOMS: atom_id res chain seq x y z
N MET A 1 -27.38 -4.30 -22.98
CA MET A 1 -26.46 -5.38 -23.41
C MET A 1 -27.27 -6.60 -23.82
N ASN A 2 -27.03 -7.17 -24.98
CA ASN A 2 -27.93 -8.14 -25.60
C ASN A 2 -27.79 -9.52 -24.89
N LYS A 3 -28.85 -9.95 -24.15
CA LYS A 3 -28.86 -11.21 -23.38
C LYS A 3 -28.48 -12.47 -24.18
N LYS A 4 -28.68 -12.42 -25.52
CA LYS A 4 -28.31 -13.50 -26.45
C LYS A 4 -26.79 -13.60 -26.65
N LEU A 5 -26.06 -12.49 -26.64
CA LEU A 5 -24.59 -12.48 -26.73
C LEU A 5 -23.91 -13.03 -25.45
N MET A 6 -24.51 -12.76 -24.29
CA MET A 6 -24.03 -13.33 -23.03
C MET A 6 -24.24 -14.84 -22.96
N ALA A 7 -25.39 -15.34 -23.44
CA ALA A 7 -25.67 -16.77 -23.47
C ALA A 7 -24.74 -17.54 -24.42
N VAL A 8 -24.37 -16.96 -25.58
CA VAL A 8 -23.41 -17.58 -26.51
C VAL A 8 -21.98 -17.58 -25.95
N ALA A 9 -21.58 -16.51 -25.23
CA ALA A 9 -20.28 -16.46 -24.57
C ALA A 9 -20.16 -17.49 -23.44
N VAL A 10 -21.24 -17.68 -22.64
CA VAL A 10 -21.29 -18.69 -21.58
C VAL A 10 -21.32 -20.11 -22.15
N ALA A 11 -22.08 -20.36 -23.23
CA ALA A 11 -22.14 -21.68 -23.86
C ALA A 11 -20.81 -22.09 -24.52
N GLY A 12 -20.06 -21.14 -25.09
CA GLY A 12 -18.73 -21.39 -25.66
C GLY A 12 -17.66 -21.80 -24.65
N VAL A 13 -17.82 -21.43 -23.38
CA VAL A 13 -16.89 -21.79 -22.30
C VAL A 13 -17.17 -23.21 -21.75
N LEU A 14 -18.38 -23.72 -21.91
CA LEU A 14 -18.80 -25.01 -21.36
C LEU A 14 -18.52 -26.24 -22.27
N THR A 15 -17.96 -26.04 -23.47
CA THR A 15 -17.64 -27.15 -24.39
C THR A 15 -16.16 -27.58 -24.35
N ALA A 16 -15.43 -27.25 -23.29
CA ALA A 16 -14.06 -27.76 -23.13
C ALA A 16 -14.07 -29.27 -22.85
N PRO A 17 -13.28 -30.09 -23.57
CA PRO A 17 -13.23 -31.53 -23.35
C PRO A 17 -12.67 -31.82 -21.95
N ALA A 18 -13.49 -32.45 -21.11
CA ALA A 18 -13.07 -33.02 -19.85
C ALA A 18 -12.22 -34.25 -20.11
N ALA A 19 -10.91 -34.17 -20.00
CA ALA A 19 -10.02 -35.26 -19.62
C ALA A 19 -8.54 -34.91 -19.86
N PHE A 20 -8.01 -34.02 -19.05
CA PHE A 20 -6.57 -34.02 -18.79
C PHE A 20 -6.38 -34.21 -17.30
N ALA A 21 -5.40 -35.03 -16.91
CA ALA A 21 -4.99 -35.13 -15.51
C ALA A 21 -4.58 -33.72 -15.04
N GLN A 22 -5.51 -33.04 -14.40
CA GLN A 22 -5.30 -31.66 -13.91
C GLN A 22 -4.30 -31.71 -12.77
N SER A 23 -3.10 -31.19 -13.01
CA SER A 23 -2.19 -30.93 -11.91
C SER A 23 -2.58 -29.61 -11.25
N SER A 24 -3.25 -29.70 -10.12
CA SER A 24 -3.51 -28.56 -9.24
C SER A 24 -2.39 -28.44 -8.23
N ASN A 25 -1.83 -27.24 -8.08
CA ASN A 25 -0.82 -26.95 -7.06
C ASN A 25 -1.36 -25.87 -6.12
N VAL A 26 -1.55 -26.22 -4.87
CA VAL A 26 -1.92 -25.29 -3.79
C VAL A 26 -0.73 -25.13 -2.87
N GLN A 27 -0.31 -23.90 -2.65
CA GLN A 27 0.81 -23.53 -1.80
C GLN A 27 0.33 -22.70 -0.62
N LEU A 28 0.65 -23.15 0.58
CA LEU A 28 0.65 -22.29 1.77
C LEU A 28 1.90 -21.44 1.78
N TYR A 29 1.77 -20.16 2.04
CA TYR A 29 2.89 -19.23 2.16
C TYR A 29 2.60 -18.17 3.23
N GLY A 30 3.64 -17.53 3.69
CA GLY A 30 3.47 -16.45 4.63
C GLY A 30 4.78 -15.82 5.07
N ARG A 31 4.66 -14.93 6.02
CA ARG A 31 5.78 -14.36 6.75
C ARG A 31 5.41 -14.02 8.19
N ALA A 32 6.35 -14.19 9.09
CA ALA A 32 6.35 -13.64 10.43
C ALA A 32 7.42 -12.54 10.50
N ASN A 33 7.04 -11.35 10.96
CA ASN A 33 7.94 -10.22 11.15
C ASN A 33 7.63 -9.57 12.50
N LEU A 34 8.36 -9.97 13.51
CA LEU A 34 8.17 -9.55 14.90
C LEU A 34 9.45 -9.01 15.48
N GLY A 35 9.32 -8.20 16.51
CA GLY A 35 10.46 -7.65 17.20
C GLY A 35 10.09 -6.94 18.50
N ILE A 36 11.12 -6.33 19.08
CA ILE A 36 10.98 -5.41 20.20
C ILE A 36 11.44 -4.05 19.70
N ASP A 37 10.67 -3.02 19.96
CA ASP A 37 11.07 -1.66 19.69
C ASP A 37 11.00 -0.78 20.96
N GLN A 38 11.86 0.23 20.96
CA GLN A 38 11.73 1.39 21.80
C GLN A 38 11.28 2.56 20.93
N TYR A 39 10.16 3.14 21.27
CA TYR A 39 9.56 4.21 20.49
C TYR A 39 9.22 5.43 21.35
N LYS A 40 9.14 6.59 20.72
CA LYS A 40 8.60 7.84 21.27
C LYS A 40 8.10 8.74 20.14
N ALA A 41 7.21 9.68 20.46
CA ALA A 41 6.84 10.77 19.56
C ALA A 41 6.62 12.02 20.43
N THR A 42 7.46 13.01 20.27
CA THR A 42 7.50 14.23 21.10
C THR A 42 7.60 15.47 20.24
N GLY A 43 7.26 16.63 20.80
CA GLY A 43 7.28 17.91 20.10
C GLY A 43 5.93 18.27 19.48
N SER A 44 4.85 17.60 19.89
CA SER A 44 3.52 17.93 19.41
C SER A 44 3.13 19.38 19.73
N SER A 45 2.52 20.04 18.75
CA SER A 45 1.85 21.33 18.96
C SER A 45 0.54 21.20 19.75
N VAL A 46 0.07 19.96 19.96
CA VAL A 46 -1.16 19.66 20.70
C VAL A 46 -0.84 19.23 22.12
N VAL A 47 -1.35 19.95 23.10
CA VAL A 47 -1.11 19.66 24.51
C VAL A 47 -1.58 18.26 24.88
N GLY A 48 -0.70 17.49 25.55
CA GLY A 48 -0.98 16.12 25.97
C GLY A 48 -0.94 15.06 24.87
N ALA A 49 -0.57 15.43 23.65
CA ALA A 49 -0.49 14.49 22.53
C ALA A 49 0.87 13.79 22.40
N ASP A 50 1.89 14.27 23.06
CA ASP A 50 3.20 13.63 23.09
C ASP A 50 3.13 12.18 23.59
N ARG A 51 3.95 11.33 23.01
CA ARG A 51 4.16 9.94 23.45
C ARG A 51 5.54 9.80 24.06
N SER A 52 5.56 9.60 25.38
CA SER A 52 6.80 9.30 26.12
C SER A 52 7.42 8.00 25.61
N SER A 53 8.72 7.83 25.88
CA SER A 53 9.46 6.63 25.49
C SER A 53 8.86 5.38 26.14
N ARG A 54 8.61 4.36 25.32
CA ARG A 54 8.05 3.06 25.69
C ARG A 54 8.71 1.93 24.92
N VAL A 55 8.61 0.73 25.47
CA VAL A 55 9.04 -0.51 24.81
C VAL A 55 7.80 -1.36 24.54
N ARG A 56 7.77 -2.00 23.39
CA ARG A 56 6.72 -2.96 23.03
C ARG A 56 7.29 -4.12 22.22
N VAL A 57 6.58 -5.25 22.22
CA VAL A 57 6.65 -6.22 21.15
C VAL A 57 5.80 -5.69 20.00
N PHE A 58 6.25 -5.81 18.77
CA PHE A 58 5.49 -5.36 17.59
C PHE A 58 5.45 -6.43 16.52
N ASP A 59 4.38 -6.40 15.75
CA ASP A 59 4.25 -7.11 14.48
C ASP A 59 4.33 -6.11 13.33
N ASN A 60 5.12 -6.41 12.31
CA ASN A 60 5.20 -5.56 11.12
C ASN A 60 4.71 -6.31 9.87
N SER A 61 3.40 -6.32 9.71
CA SER A 61 2.72 -6.88 8.54
C SER A 61 2.98 -8.37 8.32
N SER A 62 2.96 -9.17 9.39
CA SER A 62 2.89 -10.63 9.28
C SER A 62 1.63 -11.05 8.50
N ARG A 63 1.71 -12.16 7.81
CA ARG A 63 0.63 -12.63 6.95
C ARG A 63 0.69 -14.11 6.70
N VAL A 64 -0.45 -14.67 6.35
CA VAL A 64 -0.60 -16.03 5.85
C VAL A 64 -1.45 -16.00 4.59
N GLY A 65 -1.16 -16.87 3.64
CA GLY A 65 -1.91 -16.96 2.39
C GLY A 65 -1.87 -18.33 1.77
N LEU A 66 -2.87 -18.57 0.95
CA LEU A 66 -2.98 -19.72 0.05
C LEU A 66 -2.97 -19.20 -1.37
N ARG A 67 -2.24 -19.85 -2.25
CA ARG A 67 -2.29 -19.58 -3.69
C ARG A 67 -2.24 -20.88 -4.46
N GLY A 68 -2.86 -20.88 -5.61
CA GLY A 68 -2.89 -22.08 -6.43
C GLY A 68 -2.97 -21.79 -7.91
N THR A 69 -2.62 -22.84 -8.67
CA THR A 69 -2.68 -22.85 -10.12
C THR A 69 -3.22 -24.18 -10.58
N GLU A 70 -4.14 -24.18 -11.52
CA GLU A 70 -4.70 -25.33 -12.19
C GLU A 70 -4.49 -25.21 -13.71
N GLU A 71 -3.88 -26.20 -14.34
CA GLU A 71 -3.68 -26.22 -15.77
C GLU A 71 -4.99 -26.64 -16.47
N LEU A 72 -5.52 -25.77 -17.33
CA LEU A 72 -6.77 -26.01 -18.06
C LEU A 72 -6.55 -26.54 -19.48
N GLY A 73 -5.30 -26.72 -19.89
CA GLY A 73 -4.93 -27.11 -21.25
C GLY A 73 -4.68 -25.92 -22.19
N GLY A 74 -3.99 -26.17 -23.31
CA GLY A 74 -3.68 -25.14 -24.30
C GLY A 74 -2.87 -23.95 -23.77
N GLY A 75 -2.17 -24.09 -22.65
CA GLY A 75 -1.43 -23.00 -22.01
C GLY A 75 -2.31 -22.07 -21.15
N LEU A 76 -3.59 -22.39 -21.02
CA LEU A 76 -4.53 -21.69 -20.13
C LEU A 76 -4.46 -22.27 -18.72
N LYS A 77 -4.50 -21.37 -17.72
CA LYS A 77 -4.45 -21.70 -16.29
C LYS A 77 -5.54 -20.95 -15.55
N ALA A 78 -6.17 -21.62 -14.58
CA ALA A 78 -6.89 -20.96 -13.51
C ALA A 78 -5.92 -20.66 -12.37
N ILE A 79 -6.03 -19.47 -11.80
CA ILE A 79 -5.17 -19.01 -10.71
C ILE A 79 -6.01 -18.44 -9.58
N PHE A 80 -5.56 -18.61 -8.36
CA PHE A 80 -6.15 -17.93 -7.21
C PHE A 80 -5.09 -17.56 -6.17
N GLN A 81 -5.42 -16.59 -5.35
CA GLN A 81 -4.69 -16.20 -4.14
C GLN A 81 -5.68 -15.73 -3.09
N ILE A 82 -5.48 -16.12 -1.84
CA ILE A 82 -6.17 -15.61 -0.65
C ILE A 82 -5.08 -15.25 0.35
N GLU A 83 -4.96 -13.98 0.72
CA GLU A 83 -3.95 -13.50 1.67
C GLU A 83 -4.62 -12.72 2.80
N SER A 84 -4.23 -13.01 4.02
CA SER A 84 -4.70 -12.35 5.23
C SER A 84 -3.52 -11.80 6.04
N GLY A 85 -3.66 -10.59 6.55
CA GLY A 85 -2.77 -10.07 7.59
C GLY A 85 -3.05 -10.77 8.90
N VAL A 86 -2.02 -10.99 9.68
CA VAL A 86 -2.12 -11.54 11.04
C VAL A 86 -1.28 -10.67 11.97
N ASN A 87 -1.84 -10.35 13.14
CA ASN A 87 -1.10 -9.70 14.23
C ASN A 87 -0.68 -10.78 15.22
N ILE A 88 0.56 -11.21 15.10
CA ILE A 88 1.08 -12.28 15.95
C ILE A 88 1.35 -11.77 17.38
N ASP A 89 1.63 -10.48 17.53
CA ASP A 89 1.92 -9.83 18.83
C ASP A 89 0.71 -9.70 19.74
N ASN A 90 -0.48 -9.46 19.20
CA ASN A 90 -1.68 -9.17 20.00
C ASN A 90 -2.94 -9.94 19.58
N GLY A 91 -2.86 -10.76 18.51
CA GLY A 91 -3.98 -11.59 18.06
C GLY A 91 -5.15 -10.82 17.45
N SER A 92 -5.02 -9.52 17.23
CA SER A 92 -6.10 -8.73 16.62
C SER A 92 -6.13 -8.94 15.10
N ASN A 93 -7.33 -8.88 14.51
CA ASN A 93 -7.47 -8.85 13.07
C ASN A 93 -6.97 -7.51 12.55
N ILE A 94 -5.96 -7.52 11.71
CA ILE A 94 -5.52 -6.30 11.05
C ILE A 94 -6.18 -6.18 9.70
N GLY A 95 -6.90 -5.08 9.54
CA GLY A 95 -6.99 -4.43 8.26
C GLY A 95 -5.59 -3.96 7.85
N GLN A 96 -5.34 -3.87 6.57
CA GLN A 96 -4.06 -3.40 6.06
C GLN A 96 -3.67 -2.05 6.66
N GLY A 97 -2.40 -1.89 7.00
CA GLY A 97 -1.85 -0.62 7.46
C GLY A 97 -2.13 -0.27 8.93
N GLY A 98 -2.34 -1.26 9.78
CA GLY A 98 -2.57 -1.00 11.22
C GLY A 98 -3.93 -0.33 11.51
N GLN A 99 -4.84 -0.28 10.54
CA GLN A 99 -6.18 0.26 10.75
C GLN A 99 -7.10 -0.82 11.29
N ALA A 100 -7.52 -0.65 12.52
CA ALA A 100 -8.50 -1.49 13.21
C ALA A 100 -9.93 -1.25 12.66
N ASN A 101 -10.14 -1.39 11.37
CA ASN A 101 -11.44 -1.08 10.75
C ASN A 101 -11.81 -2.10 9.69
N VAL A 102 -11.95 -3.35 10.10
CA VAL A 102 -12.61 -4.25 9.18
C VAL A 102 -13.66 -5.04 9.91
N SER A 103 -14.87 -4.66 9.65
CA SER A 103 -16.06 -5.49 9.81
C SER A 103 -16.06 -6.73 8.91
N SER A 104 -15.07 -6.91 8.05
CA SER A 104 -14.84 -8.06 7.21
C SER A 104 -13.89 -9.02 7.92
N GLY A 105 -14.27 -10.28 7.99
CA GLY A 105 -13.60 -11.34 8.72
C GLY A 105 -12.10 -11.50 8.46
N PHE A 106 -11.46 -12.40 9.18
CA PHE A 106 -10.03 -12.69 9.16
C PHE A 106 -9.44 -12.98 7.77
N TRP A 107 -10.22 -13.57 6.86
CA TRP A 107 -9.74 -14.03 5.56
C TRP A 107 -9.85 -12.97 4.46
N ALA A 108 -8.89 -13.00 3.52
CA ALA A 108 -8.90 -12.19 2.30
C ALA A 108 -8.75 -10.66 2.50
N GLY A 109 -8.26 -10.21 3.65
CA GLY A 109 -8.06 -8.77 3.91
C GLY A 109 -6.95 -8.13 3.06
N ARG A 110 -6.06 -8.94 2.46
CA ARG A 110 -4.94 -8.50 1.60
C ARG A 110 -5.23 -8.85 0.13
N ASP A 111 -4.19 -8.99 -0.70
CA ASP A 111 -4.38 -9.33 -2.12
C ASP A 111 -5.00 -10.72 -2.26
N SER A 112 -6.26 -10.75 -2.66
CA SER A 112 -7.08 -11.96 -2.75
C SER A 112 -7.91 -11.90 -4.02
N TYR A 113 -7.69 -12.86 -4.91
CA TYR A 113 -8.29 -12.87 -6.24
C TYR A 113 -8.36 -14.28 -6.82
N ALA A 114 -9.21 -14.43 -7.81
CA ALA A 114 -9.19 -15.55 -8.74
C ALA A 114 -9.12 -15.02 -10.17
N GLY A 115 -8.66 -15.85 -11.12
CA GLY A 115 -8.57 -15.41 -12.50
C GLY A 115 -8.05 -16.46 -13.46
N LEU A 116 -7.80 -16.01 -14.67
CA LEU A 116 -7.24 -16.81 -15.77
C LEU A 116 -5.92 -16.21 -16.24
N GLN A 117 -4.98 -17.06 -16.61
CA GLN A 117 -3.69 -16.70 -17.14
C GLN A 117 -3.37 -17.54 -18.37
N GLY A 118 -2.77 -16.91 -19.38
CA GLY A 118 -2.32 -17.56 -20.62
C GLY A 118 -1.19 -16.80 -21.26
N ASN A 119 -0.85 -17.12 -22.51
CA ASN A 119 0.18 -16.41 -23.27
C ASN A 119 -0.17 -14.94 -23.54
N TRP A 120 -1.43 -14.60 -23.44
CA TRP A 120 -1.96 -13.24 -23.57
C TRP A 120 -1.82 -12.40 -22.28
N GLY A 121 -1.30 -12.97 -21.19
CA GLY A 121 -1.24 -12.34 -19.87
C GLY A 121 -2.22 -12.95 -18.90
N ARG A 122 -2.72 -12.16 -17.96
CA ARG A 122 -3.70 -12.64 -16.95
C ARG A 122 -4.80 -11.61 -16.70
N VAL A 123 -6.00 -12.11 -16.42
CA VAL A 123 -7.13 -11.35 -15.90
C VAL A 123 -7.47 -11.89 -14.51
N THR A 124 -7.62 -11.01 -13.55
CA THR A 124 -7.93 -11.34 -12.16
C THR A 124 -9.08 -10.52 -11.63
N PHE A 125 -9.87 -11.09 -10.72
CA PHE A 125 -11.03 -10.50 -10.07
C PHE A 125 -10.90 -10.64 -8.56
N GLY A 126 -11.07 -9.57 -7.81
CA GLY A 126 -11.02 -9.63 -6.34
C GLY A 126 -10.50 -8.36 -5.68
N ARG A 127 -9.91 -8.51 -4.50
CA ARG A 127 -9.26 -7.42 -3.77
C ARG A 127 -7.78 -7.37 -4.14
N GLN A 128 -7.33 -6.25 -4.68
CA GLN A 128 -5.98 -6.16 -5.26
C GLN A 128 -5.31 -4.83 -4.96
N SER A 129 -3.99 -4.88 -4.88
CA SER A 129 -3.15 -3.69 -4.76
C SER A 129 -3.18 -2.88 -6.04
N ILE A 130 -3.47 -1.59 -5.91
CA ILE A 130 -3.40 -0.59 -6.96
C ILE A 130 -2.35 0.44 -6.53
N PHE A 131 -2.20 1.52 -7.18
CA PHE A 131 -1.27 2.63 -7.06
C PHE A 131 -0.41 2.66 -5.77
N TRP A 132 -1.02 2.94 -4.61
CA TRP A 132 -0.29 3.16 -3.37
C TRP A 132 0.36 1.89 -2.83
N ALA A 133 -0.38 0.80 -2.82
CA ALA A 133 0.12 -0.48 -2.34
C ALA A 133 1.07 -1.18 -3.35
N ASN A 134 1.13 -0.71 -4.59
CA ASN A 134 2.15 -1.07 -5.56
C ASN A 134 3.43 -0.27 -5.31
N GLY A 135 4.01 -0.40 -4.12
CA GLY A 135 5.30 0.17 -3.83
C GLY A 135 6.41 -0.45 -4.69
N LEU A 136 7.63 0.04 -4.53
CA LEU A 136 8.83 -0.63 -5.01
C LEU A 136 9.10 -1.91 -4.17
N ASN A 137 8.03 -2.66 -3.90
CA ASN A 137 8.02 -3.82 -3.03
C ASN A 137 9.08 -4.83 -3.48
N GLY A 138 10.01 -5.14 -2.58
CA GLY A 138 11.18 -5.94 -2.88
C GLY A 138 12.28 -5.17 -3.60
N GLN A 139 12.09 -3.89 -3.88
CA GLN A 139 13.09 -3.04 -4.51
C GLN A 139 14.00 -2.33 -3.50
N HIS A 140 13.59 -2.24 -2.24
CA HIS A 140 14.43 -1.75 -1.15
C HIS A 140 14.19 -2.55 0.14
N ALA A 141 15.15 -2.52 1.03
CA ALA A 141 15.14 -3.34 2.23
C ALA A 141 14.15 -2.83 3.30
N ALA A 142 13.79 -1.56 3.28
CA ALA A 142 12.90 -0.95 4.27
C ALA A 142 11.53 -1.62 4.33
N ASN A 143 11.03 -2.16 3.24
CA ASN A 143 9.79 -2.96 3.24
C ASN A 143 9.82 -4.19 4.14
N TYR A 144 10.99 -4.62 4.59
CA TYR A 144 11.17 -5.82 5.39
C TYR A 144 11.64 -5.54 6.81
N VAL A 145 11.99 -4.25 7.10
CA VAL A 145 12.50 -3.80 8.38
C VAL A 145 11.65 -2.71 8.92
N ASN A 146 10.72 -2.72 9.54
CA ASN A 146 9.86 -1.85 10.32
C ASN A 146 9.19 -0.66 9.62
N THR A 147 9.81 0.03 8.63
CA THR A 147 9.21 1.29 8.18
C THR A 147 9.35 1.55 6.70
N GLU A 148 8.31 2.09 6.11
CA GLU A 148 8.32 2.80 4.84
C GLU A 148 8.19 4.29 5.15
N ILE A 149 9.29 5.01 5.11
CA ILE A 149 9.31 6.45 5.35
C ILE A 149 9.20 7.19 4.01
N PRO A 150 8.50 8.26 3.94
CA PRO A 150 7.56 8.97 4.83
C PRO A 150 6.08 8.73 4.48
N TRP A 151 5.77 7.71 3.74
CA TRP A 151 4.44 7.43 3.17
C TRP A 151 3.47 6.79 4.16
N ALA A 152 3.93 6.62 5.35
CA ALA A 152 3.16 6.02 6.41
C ALA A 152 1.95 6.85 6.78
N ASN A 153 1.09 6.29 7.57
CA ASN A 153 -0.13 6.92 8.05
C ASN A 153 0.08 8.38 8.47
N GLY A 154 -0.69 9.29 7.89
CA GLY A 154 -0.61 10.69 8.24
C GLY A 154 -1.72 11.53 7.62
N THR A 155 -1.67 12.82 7.92
CA THR A 155 -2.40 13.83 7.15
C THR A 155 -1.61 14.11 5.87
N GLY A 156 -2.03 14.54 4.84
CA GLY A 156 -1.29 14.82 3.63
C GLY A 156 -1.07 13.59 2.75
N LEU A 157 0.14 13.43 2.21
CA LEU A 157 0.43 12.47 1.13
C LEU A 157 0.02 11.04 1.48
N GLY A 158 0.40 10.54 2.64
CA GLY A 158 0.05 9.20 3.08
C GLY A 158 -1.45 8.99 3.17
N ARG A 159 -2.18 9.96 3.71
CA ARG A 159 -3.64 9.91 3.81
C ARG A 159 -4.33 9.94 2.45
N MET A 160 -3.90 10.82 1.57
CA MET A 160 -4.48 10.95 0.23
C MET A 160 -4.20 9.70 -0.61
N GLY A 161 -2.96 9.23 -0.62
CA GLY A 161 -2.54 8.06 -1.39
C GLY A 161 -3.17 6.76 -0.89
N SER A 162 -3.48 6.64 0.39
CA SER A 162 -4.08 5.42 0.96
C SER A 162 -5.47 5.11 0.40
N THR A 163 -6.17 6.10 -0.15
CA THR A 163 -7.46 5.92 -0.83
C THR A 163 -7.34 4.98 -2.04
N ILE A 164 -6.18 4.95 -2.70
CA ILE A 164 -5.91 4.13 -3.88
C ILE A 164 -4.89 3.03 -3.52
N ALA A 165 -5.07 2.36 -2.40
CA ALA A 165 -4.11 1.35 -1.94
C ALA A 165 -4.49 -0.07 -2.39
N ARG A 166 -5.26 -0.76 -1.56
CA ARG A 166 -5.76 -2.11 -1.87
C ARG A 166 -7.26 -2.05 -1.98
N VAL A 167 -7.75 -2.29 -3.18
CA VAL A 167 -9.13 -2.01 -3.59
C VAL A 167 -9.88 -3.32 -3.79
N SER A 168 -11.09 -3.41 -3.24
CA SER A 168 -12.02 -4.51 -3.47
C SER A 168 -12.75 -4.34 -4.80
N ASN A 169 -13.49 -5.34 -5.23
CA ASN A 169 -14.28 -5.32 -6.47
C ASN A 169 -13.44 -4.96 -7.72
N THR A 170 -12.16 -5.31 -7.71
CA THR A 170 -11.21 -4.95 -8.78
C THR A 170 -11.16 -6.02 -9.86
N VAL A 171 -11.24 -5.59 -11.10
CA VAL A 171 -10.82 -6.34 -12.28
C VAL A 171 -9.46 -5.81 -12.71
N ALA A 172 -8.49 -6.70 -12.91
CA ALA A 172 -7.16 -6.30 -13.38
C ALA A 172 -6.69 -7.18 -14.54
N TYR A 173 -6.12 -6.54 -15.56
CA TYR A 173 -5.39 -7.20 -16.63
C TYR A 173 -3.91 -6.90 -16.50
N THR A 174 -3.07 -7.94 -16.49
CA THR A 174 -1.62 -7.80 -16.54
C THR A 174 -1.11 -8.41 -17.84
N SER A 175 -0.39 -7.63 -18.63
CA SER A 175 0.20 -8.06 -19.89
C SER A 175 1.31 -9.09 -19.71
N PRO A 176 1.63 -9.87 -20.75
CA PRO A 176 2.92 -10.54 -20.82
C PRO A 176 4.07 -9.52 -20.75
N THR A 177 5.26 -10.00 -20.39
CA THR A 177 6.47 -9.17 -20.44
C THR A 177 6.96 -9.09 -21.89
N PHE A 178 7.09 -7.89 -22.42
CA PHE A 178 7.64 -7.60 -23.72
C PHE A 178 8.82 -6.65 -23.60
N ALA A 179 9.97 -7.00 -24.14
CA ALA A 179 11.22 -6.21 -24.06
C ALA A 179 11.59 -5.79 -22.62
N GLY A 180 11.34 -6.65 -21.64
CA GLY A 180 11.59 -6.38 -20.24
C GLY A 180 10.49 -5.57 -19.53
N ILE A 181 9.43 -5.15 -20.24
CA ILE A 181 8.33 -4.33 -19.68
C ILE A 181 7.06 -5.17 -19.59
N ASN A 182 6.32 -5.01 -18.51
CA ASN A 182 4.93 -5.42 -18.38
C ASN A 182 4.06 -4.29 -17.82
N GLY A 183 2.75 -4.37 -18.09
CA GLY A 183 1.77 -3.40 -17.63
C GLY A 183 0.61 -4.07 -16.93
N THR A 184 0.01 -3.39 -15.97
CA THR A 184 -1.25 -3.78 -15.34
C THR A 184 -2.24 -2.63 -15.45
N LEU A 185 -3.43 -2.92 -15.95
CA LEU A 185 -4.59 -2.03 -15.92
C LEU A 185 -5.57 -2.58 -14.90
N SER A 186 -6.02 -1.76 -13.97
CA SER A 186 -6.96 -2.13 -12.91
C SER A 186 -8.16 -1.20 -12.91
N TYR A 187 -9.33 -1.76 -12.66
CA TYR A 187 -10.58 -1.02 -12.54
C TYR A 187 -11.44 -1.59 -11.42
N SER A 188 -12.00 -0.73 -10.60
CA SER A 188 -12.99 -1.08 -9.57
C SER A 188 -14.20 -0.18 -9.73
N PRO A 189 -15.37 -0.73 -10.12
CA PRO A 189 -16.63 -0.02 -10.03
C PRO A 189 -17.11 0.00 -8.58
N ASN A 190 -17.87 1.02 -8.21
CA ASN A 190 -18.56 1.13 -6.91
C ASN A 190 -17.64 0.90 -5.70
N PHE A 191 -16.43 1.49 -5.72
CA PHE A 191 -15.44 1.24 -4.69
C PHE A 191 -15.89 1.69 -3.29
N GLN A 192 -16.84 2.61 -3.19
CA GLN A 192 -17.33 3.15 -1.91
C GLN A 192 -18.13 2.11 -1.12
N GLU A 193 -18.74 1.14 -1.75
CA GLU A 193 -19.30 -0.02 -1.06
C GLU A 193 -18.22 -0.89 -0.40
N SER A 194 -16.99 -0.85 -0.90
CA SER A 194 -15.89 -1.68 -0.45
C SER A 194 -14.90 -0.97 0.47
N VAL A 195 -14.97 0.36 0.60
CA VAL A 195 -14.05 1.18 1.41
C VAL A 195 -14.84 1.96 2.44
N GLN A 196 -15.10 1.35 3.59
CA GLN A 196 -15.80 1.95 4.73
C GLN A 196 -15.11 3.17 5.36
N SER A 197 -13.97 3.60 4.87
CA SER A 197 -13.16 4.65 5.52
C SER A 197 -13.39 6.06 4.97
N ILE A 198 -14.26 6.23 3.97
CA ILE A 198 -14.61 7.55 3.45
C ILE A 198 -16.09 7.79 3.73
N GLY A 199 -16.50 8.03 4.97
CA GLY A 199 -17.85 8.40 5.40
C GLY A 199 -18.94 8.20 4.33
N ALA A 200 -19.28 6.96 4.01
CA ALA A 200 -20.10 6.63 2.86
C ALA A 200 -21.56 7.06 3.08
N SER A 201 -22.09 7.86 2.19
CA SER A 201 -23.51 7.87 1.92
C SER A 201 -23.84 6.75 0.93
N VAL A 202 -24.97 6.15 1.11
CA VAL A 202 -25.46 4.87 0.60
C VAL A 202 -25.62 4.77 -0.92
N ASP A 203 -25.31 5.81 -1.69
CA ASP A 203 -25.60 5.85 -3.13
C ASP A 203 -24.45 6.54 -3.87
N SER A 204 -23.36 5.80 -4.10
CA SER A 204 -22.19 6.41 -4.71
C SER A 204 -21.69 5.59 -5.90
N ASP A 205 -21.72 6.22 -7.05
CA ASP A 205 -21.10 5.74 -8.29
C ASP A 205 -19.56 5.87 -8.27
N GLY A 206 -18.93 5.51 -7.15
CA GLY A 206 -17.49 5.59 -7.00
C GLY A 206 -16.76 4.64 -7.93
N GLN A 207 -15.62 5.06 -8.45
CA GLN A 207 -14.77 4.23 -9.30
C GLN A 207 -13.29 4.46 -9.02
N ILE A 208 -12.49 3.41 -9.21
CA ILE A 208 -11.03 3.51 -9.16
C ILE A 208 -10.43 2.94 -10.43
N TRP A 209 -9.46 3.68 -10.97
CA TRP A 209 -8.59 3.25 -12.05
C TRP A 209 -7.16 3.19 -11.58
N GLY A 210 -6.42 2.21 -12.08
CA GLY A 210 -4.99 2.08 -11.84
C GLY A 210 -4.25 1.59 -13.07
N ILE A 211 -3.09 2.20 -13.33
CA ILE A 211 -2.14 1.75 -14.35
C ILE A 211 -0.80 1.56 -13.66
N THR A 212 -0.17 0.41 -13.87
CA THR A 212 1.21 0.14 -13.42
C THR A 212 2.02 -0.32 -14.62
N LEU A 213 3.16 0.31 -14.86
CA LEU A 213 4.17 -0.13 -15.82
C LEU A 213 5.44 -0.46 -15.06
N ARG A 214 6.06 -1.60 -15.37
CA ARG A 214 7.31 -2.04 -14.75
C ARG A 214 8.25 -2.55 -15.80
N GLY A 215 9.53 -2.19 -15.65
CA GLY A 215 10.56 -2.65 -16.57
C GLY A 215 11.85 -3.02 -15.84
N THR A 216 12.54 -4.04 -16.37
CA THR A 216 13.87 -4.45 -15.87
C THR A 216 14.80 -4.63 -17.07
N TRP A 217 15.95 -3.93 -17.03
CA TRP A 217 16.97 -3.94 -18.08
C TRP A 217 18.34 -4.11 -17.44
N GLY A 218 18.82 -5.34 -17.40
CA GLY A 218 20.06 -5.68 -16.71
C GLY A 218 19.97 -5.32 -15.22
N GLN A 219 20.78 -4.37 -14.79
CA GLN A 219 20.84 -3.89 -13.40
C GLN A 219 19.88 -2.74 -13.10
N PHE A 220 19.13 -2.26 -14.10
CA PHE A 220 18.19 -1.16 -13.92
C PHE A 220 16.76 -1.69 -13.80
N TYR A 221 16.01 -1.09 -12.89
CA TYR A 221 14.58 -1.27 -12.73
C TYR A 221 13.87 0.07 -12.80
N GLY A 222 12.74 0.11 -13.49
CA GLY A 222 11.87 1.28 -13.54
C GLY A 222 10.42 0.91 -13.28
N GLN A 223 9.69 1.82 -12.67
CA GLN A 223 8.26 1.68 -12.39
C GLN A 223 7.54 3.01 -12.54
N TYR A 224 6.36 2.95 -13.12
CA TYR A 224 5.38 4.04 -13.12
C TYR A 224 4.04 3.51 -12.67
N ASP A 225 3.40 4.21 -11.72
CA ASP A 225 2.04 3.95 -11.30
C ASP A 225 1.20 5.19 -11.46
N TYR A 226 0.00 5.02 -11.96
CA TYR A 226 -1.08 6.00 -11.96
C TYR A 226 -2.25 5.42 -11.20
N GLY A 227 -2.92 6.25 -10.38
CA GLY A 227 -4.14 5.91 -9.69
C GLY A 227 -5.13 7.07 -9.74
N SER A 228 -6.40 6.75 -9.89
CA SER A 228 -7.50 7.71 -9.80
C SER A 228 -8.65 7.07 -9.05
N ALA A 229 -9.09 7.70 -7.97
CA ALA A 229 -10.28 7.33 -7.22
C ALA A 229 -11.26 8.51 -7.25
N GLU A 230 -12.49 8.25 -7.65
CA GLU A 230 -13.54 9.26 -7.76
C GLU A 230 -14.83 8.75 -7.12
N GLY A 231 -15.51 9.58 -6.34
CA GLY A 231 -16.75 9.23 -5.69
C GLY A 231 -17.26 10.34 -4.77
N ASN A 232 -18.43 10.11 -4.20
CA ASN A 232 -19.04 11.06 -3.26
C ASN A 232 -18.52 10.80 -1.84
N THR A 233 -18.25 11.86 -1.09
CA THR A 233 -17.89 11.79 0.32
C THR A 233 -18.80 12.69 1.14
N SER A 234 -19.25 12.24 2.29
CA SER A 234 -19.93 13.09 3.28
C SER A 234 -18.90 13.76 4.18
N LEU A 235 -18.86 15.06 4.15
CA LEU A 235 -18.15 15.88 5.12
C LEU A 235 -19.18 16.67 5.93
N VAL A 236 -19.09 16.58 7.24
CA VAL A 236 -19.82 17.36 8.25
C VAL A 236 -21.15 17.99 7.78
N GLY A 237 -22.29 17.40 8.21
CA GLY A 237 -23.59 18.04 8.09
C GLY A 237 -24.28 17.89 6.72
N ALA A 238 -24.55 16.67 6.30
CA ALA A 238 -25.46 16.36 5.18
C ALA A 238 -25.11 16.93 3.79
N THR A 239 -23.93 17.52 3.59
CA THR A 239 -23.50 17.99 2.27
C THR A 239 -22.67 16.90 1.60
N SER A 240 -23.14 16.40 0.47
CA SER A 240 -22.36 15.49 -0.36
C SER A 240 -21.32 16.27 -1.17
N LEU A 241 -20.08 15.81 -1.14
CA LEU A 241 -18.99 16.37 -1.92
C LEU A 241 -18.51 15.32 -2.91
N GLN A 242 -18.27 15.72 -4.14
CA GLN A 242 -17.49 14.92 -5.06
C GLN A 242 -16.02 15.00 -4.67
N ARG A 243 -15.38 13.86 -4.48
CA ARG A 243 -13.95 13.77 -4.23
C ARG A 243 -13.28 13.00 -5.35
N LYS A 244 -12.20 13.56 -5.85
CA LYS A 244 -11.32 12.90 -6.81
C LYS A 244 -9.89 12.96 -6.32
N VAL A 245 -9.33 11.78 -6.02
CA VAL A 245 -7.91 11.63 -5.71
C VAL A 245 -7.20 11.08 -6.92
N THR A 246 -6.14 11.74 -7.36
CA THR A 246 -5.27 11.24 -8.42
C THR A 246 -3.83 11.16 -7.93
N GLY A 247 -3.10 10.16 -8.40
CA GLY A 247 -1.71 9.98 -8.04
C GLY A 247 -0.85 9.52 -9.20
N HIS A 248 0.39 10.02 -9.22
CA HIS A 248 1.45 9.55 -10.09
C HIS A 248 2.64 9.17 -9.23
N LYS A 249 3.24 8.02 -9.51
CA LYS A 249 4.41 7.54 -8.81
C LYS A 249 5.43 7.03 -9.81
N LEU A 250 6.64 7.59 -9.74
CA LEU A 250 7.80 7.19 -10.53
C LEU A 250 8.82 6.57 -9.59
N GLY A 251 9.32 5.39 -9.92
CA GLY A 251 10.35 4.72 -9.14
C GLY A 251 11.43 4.13 -10.04
N ALA A 252 12.66 4.17 -9.58
CA ALA A 252 13.78 3.55 -10.26
C ALA A 252 14.81 3.00 -9.27
N SER A 253 15.54 1.99 -9.69
CA SER A 253 16.71 1.51 -8.95
C SER A 253 17.79 0.98 -9.87
N TRP A 254 19.02 1.04 -9.39
CA TRP A 254 20.21 0.56 -10.06
C TRP A 254 21.05 -0.31 -9.12
N GLY A 255 21.27 -1.55 -9.56
CA GLY A 255 22.22 -2.47 -8.92
C GLY A 255 23.61 -2.20 -9.44
N TYR A 256 24.36 -1.31 -8.81
CA TYR A 256 25.67 -0.87 -9.30
C TYR A 256 26.81 -1.90 -9.09
N MET A 257 26.56 -2.89 -8.26
CA MET A 257 27.44 -4.07 -8.06
C MET A 257 26.63 -5.22 -7.43
N PRO A 258 27.16 -6.46 -7.45
CA PRO A 258 26.51 -7.59 -6.80
C PRO A 258 26.23 -7.31 -5.31
N GLY A 259 24.96 -7.46 -4.91
CA GLY A 259 24.53 -7.20 -3.54
C GLY A 259 24.34 -5.74 -3.16
N ALA A 260 24.60 -4.80 -4.06
CA ALA A 260 24.51 -3.38 -3.77
C ALA A 260 23.54 -2.68 -4.73
N ARG A 261 22.66 -1.83 -4.20
CA ARG A 261 21.63 -1.15 -4.96
C ARG A 261 21.32 0.24 -4.38
N VAL A 262 21.04 1.16 -5.26
CA VAL A 262 20.51 2.48 -4.93
C VAL A 262 19.24 2.72 -5.75
N GLY A 263 18.32 3.46 -5.21
CA GLY A 263 17.11 3.82 -5.94
C GLY A 263 16.27 4.84 -5.20
N GLY A 264 15.12 5.15 -5.78
CA GLY A 264 14.21 6.10 -5.18
C GLY A 264 12.86 6.13 -5.87
N THR A 265 11.96 6.89 -5.28
CA THR A 265 10.60 7.10 -5.78
C THR A 265 10.23 8.56 -5.64
N TYR A 266 9.54 9.08 -6.63
CA TYR A 266 8.88 10.39 -6.60
C TYR A 266 7.38 10.19 -6.77
N VAL A 267 6.59 10.86 -5.92
CA VAL A 267 5.12 10.73 -5.88
C VAL A 267 4.49 12.11 -5.94
N MET A 268 3.45 12.23 -6.74
CA MET A 268 2.57 13.39 -6.82
C MET A 268 1.15 12.94 -6.52
N ILE A 269 0.51 13.57 -5.54
CA ILE A 269 -0.90 13.30 -5.17
C ILE A 269 -1.69 14.60 -5.28
N ARG A 270 -2.90 14.48 -5.80
CA ARG A 270 -3.89 15.55 -5.86
C ARG A 270 -5.22 15.05 -5.30
N ASP A 271 -5.85 15.86 -4.47
CA ASP A 271 -7.14 15.60 -3.81
C ASP A 271 -8.09 16.77 -4.08
N ASP A 272 -8.95 16.58 -5.05
CA ASP A 272 -9.96 17.57 -5.44
C ASP A 272 -11.27 17.27 -4.70
N LEU A 273 -11.74 18.22 -3.92
CA LEU A 273 -13.04 18.20 -3.24
C LEU A 273 -13.92 19.29 -3.85
N ASN A 274 -15.00 18.91 -4.49
CA ASN A 274 -15.94 19.81 -5.12
C ASN A 274 -17.34 19.70 -4.48
N PRO A 275 -17.98 20.80 -4.12
CA PRO A 275 -19.34 20.75 -3.60
C PRO A 275 -20.30 20.32 -4.72
N THR A 276 -21.20 19.38 -4.40
CA THR A 276 -22.29 18.97 -5.30
C THR A 276 -23.47 19.95 -5.25
N VAL A 277 -23.52 20.76 -4.18
CA VAL A 277 -24.50 21.86 -4.01
C VAL A 277 -23.68 23.08 -3.58
N SER A 278 -24.11 24.28 -4.02
CA SER A 278 -23.43 25.56 -3.78
C SER A 278 -23.06 25.75 -2.29
N THR A 279 -21.85 25.35 -1.94
CA THR A 279 -21.22 25.56 -0.64
C THR A 279 -19.82 26.13 -0.84
N THR A 280 -19.28 26.74 0.20
CA THR A 280 -17.97 27.40 0.17
C THR A 280 -16.78 26.43 0.20
N VAL A 281 -17.00 25.11 0.16
CA VAL A 281 -15.95 24.10 0.22
C VAL A 281 -15.47 23.76 -1.18
N ASN A 282 -14.37 24.35 -1.60
CA ASN A 282 -13.66 23.96 -2.82
C ASN A 282 -12.19 23.80 -2.47
N GLN A 283 -11.70 22.58 -2.53
CA GLN A 283 -10.32 22.26 -2.19
C GLN A 283 -9.68 21.49 -3.35
N LYS A 284 -8.47 21.88 -3.71
CA LYS A 284 -7.65 21.21 -4.74
C LYS A 284 -6.27 20.92 -4.18
N ALA A 285 -6.22 20.27 -3.02
CA ALA A 285 -4.96 19.99 -2.34
C ALA A 285 -4.05 19.11 -3.20
N LYS A 286 -2.79 19.47 -3.26
CA LYS A 286 -1.74 18.67 -3.90
C LYS A 286 -0.52 18.58 -2.99
N GLN A 287 0.17 17.47 -3.07
CA GLN A 287 1.41 17.25 -2.35
C GLN A 287 2.34 16.38 -3.18
N ASN A 288 3.60 16.73 -3.19
CA ASN A 288 4.66 15.91 -3.74
C ASN A 288 5.49 15.31 -2.60
N GLY A 289 6.20 14.25 -2.93
CA GLY A 289 7.15 13.67 -2.01
C GLY A 289 8.10 12.73 -2.74
N TRP A 290 9.21 12.47 -2.13
CA TRP A 290 10.21 11.56 -2.67
C TRP A 290 10.95 10.84 -1.55
N TYR A 291 11.53 9.69 -1.88
CA TYR A 291 12.53 9.06 -1.04
C TYR A 291 13.63 8.42 -1.87
N LEU A 292 14.81 8.31 -1.27
CA LEU A 292 15.97 7.60 -1.78
C LEU A 292 16.33 6.49 -0.80
N PHE A 293 16.83 5.40 -1.34
CA PHE A 293 17.34 4.29 -0.54
C PHE A 293 18.68 3.79 -1.08
N TRP A 294 19.45 3.25 -0.18
CA TRP A 294 20.68 2.54 -0.46
C TRP A 294 20.75 1.28 0.36
N GLU A 295 21.23 0.20 -0.25
CA GLU A 295 21.49 -1.07 0.43
C GLU A 295 22.72 -1.75 -0.12
N HIS A 296 23.48 -2.42 0.74
CA HIS A 296 24.65 -3.19 0.36
C HIS A 296 24.79 -4.44 1.22
N THR A 297 24.97 -5.57 0.56
CA THR A 297 25.12 -6.89 1.18
C THR A 297 26.58 -7.33 1.15
N PHE A 298 27.12 -7.65 2.31
CA PHE A 298 28.48 -8.15 2.55
C PHE A 298 28.39 -9.56 3.16
N GLY A 299 28.48 -10.59 2.32
CA GLY A 299 28.26 -11.95 2.80
C GLY A 299 26.86 -12.16 3.40
N GLN A 300 26.82 -12.42 4.72
CA GLN A 300 25.56 -12.57 5.46
C GLN A 300 25.02 -11.26 6.06
N PHE A 301 25.75 -10.15 5.95
CA PHE A 301 25.32 -8.85 6.44
C PHE A 301 24.81 -7.99 5.30
N GLN A 302 23.73 -7.24 5.55
CA GLN A 302 23.32 -6.14 4.71
C GLN A 302 23.18 -4.89 5.55
N VAL A 303 23.70 -3.79 5.07
CA VAL A 303 23.45 -2.45 5.59
C VAL A 303 22.49 -1.70 4.68
N MET A 304 21.71 -0.78 5.23
CA MET A 304 20.73 -0.04 4.51
C MET A 304 20.51 1.36 5.09
N ALA A 305 20.22 2.28 4.22
CA ALA A 305 19.84 3.64 4.60
C ALA A 305 18.72 4.14 3.67
N GLU A 306 17.84 4.95 4.21
CA GLU A 306 16.75 5.57 3.48
C GLU A 306 16.54 6.99 3.99
N TYR A 307 16.22 7.90 3.08
CA TYR A 307 15.82 9.25 3.40
C TYR A 307 14.71 9.67 2.46
N GLY A 308 13.72 10.38 2.98
CA GLY A 308 12.62 10.92 2.17
C GLY A 308 11.96 12.11 2.83
N GLN A 309 11.20 12.83 2.02
CA GLN A 309 10.42 13.97 2.47
C GLN A 309 9.15 14.14 1.64
N THR A 310 8.20 14.86 2.21
CA THR A 310 7.05 15.43 1.51
C THR A 310 7.16 16.94 1.55
N ASP A 311 6.69 17.60 0.49
CA ASP A 311 6.54 19.05 0.48
C ASP A 311 5.32 19.45 1.32
N ASP A 312 5.16 20.75 1.57
CA ASP A 312 3.91 21.27 2.09
C ASP A 312 2.75 20.96 1.14
N LEU A 313 1.55 20.88 1.69
CA LEU A 313 0.33 20.86 0.89
C LEU A 313 0.15 22.21 0.19
N ASP A 314 -0.21 22.17 -1.06
CA ASP A 314 -0.63 23.33 -1.85
C ASP A 314 -2.13 23.29 -2.12
N ASP A 315 -2.73 24.44 -2.43
CA ASP A 315 -4.11 24.61 -2.88
C ASP A 315 -5.16 24.02 -1.92
N CYS A 316 -4.97 24.17 -0.61
CA CYS A 316 -5.88 23.65 0.41
C CYS A 316 -7.28 24.27 0.41
N GLY A 317 -7.54 25.29 -0.40
CA GLY A 317 -8.86 25.91 -0.55
C GLY A 317 -9.33 26.72 0.66
N VAL A 318 -10.62 27.00 0.72
CA VAL A 318 -11.24 27.87 1.72
C VAL A 318 -11.76 27.11 2.95
N ALA A 319 -11.82 25.77 2.90
CA ALA A 319 -12.35 24.97 3.99
C ALA A 319 -11.22 24.36 4.84
N PRO A 320 -11.31 24.43 6.18
CA PRO A 320 -10.23 24.07 7.08
C PRO A 320 -10.11 22.55 7.32
N ILE A 321 -10.17 21.75 6.26
CA ILE A 321 -10.01 20.31 6.39
C ILE A 321 -8.53 19.93 6.48
N LEU A 322 -7.69 20.68 5.77
CA LEU A 322 -6.23 20.53 5.77
C LEU A 322 -5.59 21.91 5.89
N SER A 323 -4.57 22.04 6.73
CA SER A 323 -3.71 23.21 6.73
C SER A 323 -2.61 22.99 5.70
N CYS A 324 -2.44 23.93 4.78
CA CYS A 324 -1.35 23.91 3.81
C CYS A 324 0.01 24.24 4.44
N ALA A 325 0.05 25.30 5.25
CA ALA A 325 1.29 25.74 5.85
C ALA A 325 1.80 24.72 6.88
N SER A 326 3.10 24.50 6.90
CA SER A 326 3.77 23.60 7.86
C SER A 326 3.18 22.19 7.86
N SER A 327 2.89 21.65 6.71
CA SER A 327 2.33 20.31 6.49
C SER A 327 3.33 19.32 5.88
N ALA A 328 4.58 19.72 5.75
CA ALA A 328 5.66 18.86 5.28
C ALA A 328 6.11 17.86 6.37
N SER A 329 6.75 16.78 5.91
CA SER A 329 7.46 15.84 6.77
C SER A 329 8.73 15.35 6.08
N LYS A 330 9.71 14.96 6.88
CA LYS A 330 10.92 14.29 6.43
C LYS A 330 11.27 13.15 7.36
N GLY A 331 11.95 12.15 6.84
CA GLY A 331 12.35 11.04 7.67
C GLY A 331 13.52 10.28 7.10
N TYR A 332 14.16 9.51 7.96
CA TYR A 332 15.25 8.61 7.57
C TYR A 332 15.21 7.31 8.35
N MET A 333 15.78 6.31 7.75
CA MET A 333 16.06 5.02 8.35
C MET A 333 17.52 4.65 8.11
N VAL A 334 18.15 4.11 9.11
CA VAL A 334 19.44 3.42 8.99
C VAL A 334 19.34 2.09 9.71
N GLY A 335 19.97 1.06 9.16
CA GLY A 335 19.91 -0.24 9.78
C GLY A 335 20.75 -1.30 9.10
N GLY A 336 20.66 -2.49 9.66
CA GLY A 336 21.29 -3.66 9.11
C GLY A 336 20.52 -4.92 9.41
N ARG A 337 20.79 -5.94 8.63
CA ARG A 337 20.26 -7.29 8.86
C ARG A 337 21.35 -8.35 8.68
N TYR A 338 21.20 -9.41 9.44
CA TYR A 338 22.05 -10.60 9.34
C TYR A 338 21.20 -11.78 8.88
N PHE A 339 21.57 -12.37 7.75
CA PHE A 339 20.87 -13.50 7.16
C PHE A 339 21.29 -14.80 7.86
N LEU A 340 20.37 -15.39 8.61
CA LEU A 340 20.51 -16.74 9.16
C LEU A 340 20.28 -17.81 8.08
N SER A 341 19.41 -17.50 7.12
CA SER A 341 19.16 -18.30 5.92
C SER A 341 18.57 -17.42 4.81
N LYS A 342 18.28 -18.03 3.64
CA LYS A 342 17.57 -17.33 2.55
C LYS A 342 16.17 -16.82 2.94
N ARG A 343 15.57 -17.38 4.00
CA ARG A 343 14.19 -17.08 4.45
C ARG A 343 14.12 -16.48 5.85
N THR A 344 15.25 -16.38 6.54
CA THR A 344 15.28 -15.94 7.95
C THR A 344 16.42 -14.96 8.18
N TRP A 345 16.13 -13.82 8.78
CA TRP A 345 17.12 -12.86 9.20
C TRP A 345 16.72 -12.13 10.48
N VAL A 346 17.69 -11.67 11.22
CA VAL A 346 17.51 -10.69 12.29
C VAL A 346 17.90 -9.32 11.78
N TYR A 347 17.29 -8.27 12.32
CA TYR A 347 17.58 -6.91 11.90
C TYR A 347 17.59 -5.94 13.07
N LEU A 348 18.34 -4.86 12.89
CA LEU A 348 18.41 -3.72 13.79
C LEU A 348 18.21 -2.46 12.96
N THR A 349 17.27 -1.59 13.36
CA THR A 349 17.00 -0.33 12.66
C THR A 349 16.78 0.81 13.61
N TYR A 350 17.20 1.99 13.18
CA TYR A 350 16.79 3.26 13.75
C TYR A 350 16.04 4.07 12.70
N ASN A 351 14.89 4.60 13.11
CA ASN A 351 13.98 5.34 12.24
C ASN A 351 13.57 6.63 12.94
N GLN A 352 13.51 7.72 12.18
CA GLN A 352 13.00 8.99 12.66
C GLN A 352 12.19 9.68 11.57
N ILE A 353 11.03 10.21 11.96
CA ILE A 353 10.23 11.15 11.17
C ILE A 353 10.24 12.48 11.92
N SER A 354 10.39 13.58 11.20
CA SER A 354 10.20 14.94 11.69
C SER A 354 9.03 15.55 10.96
N ASN A 355 8.03 15.93 11.71
CA ASN A 355 6.79 16.54 11.23
C ASN A 355 6.79 18.03 11.47
N GLU A 356 6.32 18.81 10.52
CA GLU A 356 5.98 20.19 10.74
C GLU A 356 4.69 20.34 11.56
N ALA A 357 4.40 21.53 12.05
CA ALA A 357 3.39 21.81 13.06
C ALA A 357 1.98 21.32 12.73
N ASN A 358 1.62 21.26 11.44
CA ASN A 358 0.30 20.82 10.96
C ASN A 358 0.37 19.44 10.29
N GLN A 359 1.53 18.76 10.36
CA GLN A 359 1.71 17.41 9.83
C GLN A 359 1.69 16.38 10.95
N PHE A 360 1.22 15.22 10.57
CA PHE A 360 1.21 14.04 11.38
C PHE A 360 1.51 12.84 10.48
N SER A 361 2.78 12.54 10.30
CA SER A 361 3.23 11.31 9.64
C SER A 361 3.76 10.34 10.68
N ASP A 362 3.42 9.07 10.55
CA ASP A 362 3.81 8.00 11.46
C ASP A 362 4.17 6.74 10.67
N TYR A 363 4.70 5.74 11.32
CA TYR A 363 5.21 4.54 10.67
C TYR A 363 4.09 3.61 10.20
N PHE A 364 4.24 3.11 8.99
CA PHE A 364 3.31 2.15 8.43
C PHE A 364 3.52 0.76 9.08
N GLY A 365 2.46 0.18 9.61
CA GLY A 365 2.51 -1.13 10.27
C GLY A 365 3.00 -1.14 11.72
N ALA A 366 3.74 -0.12 12.16
CA ALA A 366 4.23 0.00 13.54
C ALA A 366 3.94 1.38 14.13
N ALA A 367 2.77 1.93 13.82
CA ALA A 367 2.36 3.28 14.22
C ALA A 367 2.48 3.49 15.74
N ILE A 368 2.98 4.68 16.11
CA ILE A 368 3.19 5.06 17.51
C ILE A 368 2.02 5.87 18.04
N THR A 369 1.41 6.63 17.17
CA THR A 369 0.50 7.74 17.53
C THR A 369 -0.96 7.35 17.48
N SER A 370 -1.32 6.22 16.90
CA SER A 370 -2.68 5.71 16.84
C SER A 370 -3.10 5.03 18.14
N THR A 371 -3.32 5.82 19.18
CA THR A 371 -3.93 5.32 20.43
C THR A 371 -5.39 5.77 20.48
N SER A 372 -6.32 4.84 20.61
CA SER A 372 -7.75 5.15 20.72
C SER A 372 -7.99 6.19 21.82
N GLY A 373 -8.73 7.26 21.51
CA GLY A 373 -9.10 8.32 22.43
C GLY A 373 -8.03 9.38 22.72
N ALA A 374 -6.83 9.26 22.14
CA ALA A 374 -5.81 10.29 22.31
C ALA A 374 -5.89 11.34 21.18
N PRO A 375 -5.56 12.61 21.47
CA PRO A 375 -5.53 13.64 20.45
C PRO A 375 -4.48 13.35 19.40
N THR A 376 -4.74 13.77 18.15
CA THR A 376 -3.78 13.65 17.05
C THR A 376 -2.54 14.48 17.35
N PRO A 377 -1.34 13.88 17.34
CA PRO A 377 -0.12 14.55 17.76
C PRO A 377 0.52 15.35 16.61
N TYR A 378 -0.16 16.36 16.11
CA TYR A 378 0.40 17.24 15.09
C TYR A 378 1.74 17.81 15.53
N GLY A 379 2.71 17.83 14.62
CA GLY A 379 4.07 18.29 14.87
C GLY A 379 4.96 17.32 15.66
N ALA A 380 4.42 16.23 16.19
CA ALA A 380 5.25 15.27 16.93
C ALA A 380 6.20 14.50 15.98
N ASP A 381 7.40 14.25 16.49
CA ASP A 381 8.47 13.52 15.81
C ASP A 381 8.54 12.05 16.29
N PRO A 382 7.99 11.10 15.53
CA PRO A 382 8.13 9.68 15.84
C PRO A 382 9.58 9.19 15.66
N LYS A 383 10.06 8.42 16.66
CA LYS A 383 11.36 7.75 16.63
C LYS A 383 11.20 6.31 17.08
N ILE A 384 11.83 5.39 16.36
CA ILE A 384 11.85 3.96 16.69
C ILE A 384 13.26 3.42 16.59
N PHE A 385 13.68 2.71 17.63
CA PHE A 385 14.82 1.81 17.59
C PHE A 385 14.29 0.38 17.73
N ALA A 386 14.49 -0.45 16.72
CA ALA A 386 13.88 -1.78 16.63
C ALA A 386 14.89 -2.88 16.39
N LEU A 387 14.74 -3.98 17.13
CA LEU A 387 15.39 -5.27 16.91
C LEU A 387 14.30 -6.29 16.55
N GLY A 388 14.43 -6.96 15.43
CA GLY A 388 13.41 -7.89 14.96
C GLY A 388 13.94 -9.14 14.28
N LEU A 389 13.01 -10.08 14.10
CA LEU A 389 13.18 -11.33 13.36
C LEU A 389 12.18 -11.38 12.23
N PHE A 390 12.65 -11.70 11.06
CA PHE A 390 11.83 -11.93 9.87
C PHE A 390 12.01 -13.38 9.38
N HIS A 391 10.90 -14.04 9.11
CA HIS A 391 10.88 -15.40 8.55
C HIS A 391 9.80 -15.55 7.51
N THR A 392 10.11 -16.13 6.35
CA THR A 392 9.12 -16.54 5.34
C THR A 392 9.02 -18.06 5.27
N PHE A 393 7.83 -18.56 5.09
CA PHE A 393 7.54 -20.01 4.95
C PHE A 393 6.69 -20.32 3.71
#